data_884a157129525c8b1594f83c23d3dade
#
_entry.id   884a157129525c8b1594f83c23d3dade
#
_cell.length_a   1.000
_cell.length_b   1.000
_cell.length_c   1.000
_cell.angle_alpha   90.00
_cell.angle_beta   90.00
_cell.angle_gamma   90.00
#
_symmetry.space_group_name_H-M   'P 1'
#
loop_
_entity.id
_entity.type
_entity.pdbx_description
1 polymer ?
#
loop_
_entity_poly.entity_id
_entity_poly.type
_entity_poly.pdbx_seq_one_letter_code
_entity_poly.pdbx_strand_id
1 'polypeptide(L)'
;MTSLTGLLSKWPLIRQIRERADGTGLEAMSDKTRAMHARIDGAQVARSVCPYCGVGCGQLIFHKDGKLISIEGDPESPISQGNLCPKGAASYQLLTHDRRETKMKYRAPRAKEWTEIPLDRAMDMVADRIWESRKRTFVHKNEKGATINHTTAICHLGGATLDNEENYLIRKLFTLGLGMVCISNQARI
;
A
#
# COMPACT_ATOMS: atom_id res chain seq x y z
N MET A 1 -32.96 -55.07 -4.76
CA MET A 1 -32.32 -54.74 -6.05
C MET A 1 -32.53 -53.24 -6.32
N THR A 2 -31.56 -52.43 -6.06
CA THR A 2 -31.62 -51.02 -6.41
C THR A 2 -31.50 -50.90 -7.92
N SER A 3 -32.55 -50.43 -8.57
CA SER A 3 -32.59 -50.22 -10.02
C SER A 3 -31.43 -49.32 -10.46
N LEU A 4 -30.77 -49.69 -11.56
CA LEU A 4 -29.69 -48.90 -12.17
C LEU A 4 -30.13 -47.42 -12.41
N THR A 5 -31.41 -47.23 -12.72
CA THR A 5 -32.06 -45.93 -12.88
C THR A 5 -32.11 -45.12 -11.58
N GLY A 6 -32.26 -45.77 -10.42
CA GLY A 6 -32.24 -45.13 -9.11
C GLY A 6 -30.84 -44.70 -8.66
N LEU A 7 -29.81 -45.41 -9.13
CA LEU A 7 -28.43 -45.05 -8.88
C LEU A 7 -28.00 -43.86 -9.73
N LEU A 8 -28.34 -43.87 -11.02
CA LEU A 8 -28.06 -42.80 -11.96
C LEU A 8 -28.78 -41.49 -11.60
N SER A 9 -30.01 -41.56 -11.06
CA SER A 9 -30.74 -40.36 -10.65
C SER A 9 -30.14 -39.64 -9.44
N LYS A 10 -29.30 -40.33 -8.68
CA LYS A 10 -28.52 -39.72 -7.56
C LYS A 10 -27.24 -39.04 -8.02
N TRP A 11 -26.85 -39.24 -9.27
CA TRP A 11 -25.63 -38.59 -9.80
C TRP A 11 -25.87 -37.11 -9.96
N PRO A 12 -25.00 -36.25 -9.41
CA PRO A 12 -25.23 -34.79 -9.40
C PRO A 12 -25.49 -34.19 -10.78
N LEU A 13 -24.77 -34.62 -11.81
CA LEU A 13 -24.96 -34.17 -13.18
C LEU A 13 -26.37 -34.55 -13.74
N ILE A 14 -26.81 -35.81 -13.51
CA ILE A 14 -28.12 -36.28 -13.99
C ILE A 14 -29.24 -35.55 -13.25
N ARG A 15 -29.07 -35.32 -11.94
CA ARG A 15 -30.02 -34.56 -11.15
C ARG A 15 -30.12 -33.12 -11.64
N GLN A 16 -29.02 -32.45 -11.91
CA GLN A 16 -28.97 -31.08 -12.40
C GLN A 16 -29.66 -30.91 -13.76
N ILE A 17 -29.47 -31.89 -14.69
CA ILE A 17 -30.11 -31.87 -16.00
C ILE A 17 -31.64 -32.13 -15.87
N ARG A 18 -32.03 -33.04 -14.97
CA ARG A 18 -33.43 -33.43 -14.77
C ARG A 18 -34.25 -32.38 -14.05
N GLU A 19 -33.68 -31.72 -13.05
CA GLU A 19 -34.35 -30.71 -12.22
C GLU A 19 -34.31 -29.31 -12.84
N ARG A 20 -33.73 -29.17 -14.06
CA ARG A 20 -33.60 -27.88 -14.77
C ARG A 20 -33.02 -26.81 -13.86
N ALA A 21 -31.92 -27.15 -13.20
CA ALA A 21 -31.22 -26.25 -12.31
C ALA A 21 -30.93 -24.89 -12.96
N ASP A 22 -30.75 -23.85 -12.15
CA ASP A 22 -30.49 -22.49 -12.56
C ASP A 22 -29.13 -22.30 -13.24
N GLY A 23 -28.38 -23.38 -13.48
CA GLY A 23 -27.04 -23.36 -14.11
C GLY A 23 -25.90 -22.96 -13.16
N THR A 24 -26.20 -22.73 -11.89
CA THR A 24 -25.15 -22.33 -10.90
C THR A 24 -24.31 -23.52 -10.42
N GLY A 25 -24.73 -24.74 -10.66
CA GLY A 25 -24.06 -25.96 -10.19
C GLY A 25 -24.23 -26.24 -8.69
N LEU A 26 -25.07 -25.50 -7.99
CA LEU A 26 -25.25 -25.61 -6.54
C LEU A 26 -25.77 -27.01 -6.14
N GLU A 27 -26.63 -27.66 -6.96
CA GLU A 27 -27.13 -29.01 -6.70
C GLU A 27 -26.03 -30.08 -6.80
N ALA A 28 -24.98 -29.81 -7.58
CA ALA A 28 -23.84 -30.71 -7.72
C ALA A 28 -22.84 -30.62 -6.57
N MET A 29 -22.95 -29.60 -5.72
CA MET A 29 -22.06 -29.43 -4.58
C MET A 29 -22.25 -30.52 -3.53
N SER A 30 -21.15 -31.04 -3.00
CA SER A 30 -21.14 -31.88 -1.81
C SER A 30 -21.51 -31.06 -0.57
N ASP A 31 -22.01 -31.75 0.48
CA ASP A 31 -22.33 -31.10 1.76
C ASP A 31 -21.09 -30.40 2.35
N LYS A 32 -19.90 -30.99 2.18
CA LYS A 32 -18.63 -30.37 2.57
C LYS A 32 -18.40 -29.05 1.84
N THR A 33 -18.62 -29.00 0.53
CA THR A 33 -18.47 -27.79 -0.27
C THR A 33 -19.49 -26.72 0.12
N ARG A 34 -20.73 -27.11 0.40
CA ARG A 34 -21.78 -26.18 0.87
C ARG A 34 -21.48 -25.57 2.23
N ALA A 35 -20.81 -26.31 3.10
CA ALA A 35 -20.41 -25.85 4.42
C ALA A 35 -19.14 -24.99 4.39
N MET A 36 -18.46 -24.88 3.25
CA MET A 36 -17.27 -24.02 3.12
C MET A 36 -17.68 -22.56 2.96
N HIS A 37 -17.07 -21.72 3.77
CA HIS A 37 -17.22 -20.27 3.70
C HIS A 37 -15.99 -19.64 3.10
N ALA A 38 -16.17 -18.57 2.34
CA ALA A 38 -15.06 -17.76 1.85
C ALA A 38 -14.32 -17.13 3.03
N ARG A 39 -12.99 -16.96 2.90
CA ARG A 39 -12.16 -16.33 3.95
C ARG A 39 -12.69 -14.96 4.37
N ILE A 40 -13.32 -14.24 3.46
CA ILE A 40 -13.85 -12.89 3.67
C ILE A 40 -15.30 -12.88 4.20
N ASP A 41 -15.92 -14.02 4.43
CA ASP A 41 -17.29 -14.11 4.96
C ASP A 41 -17.40 -13.42 6.32
N GLY A 42 -18.39 -12.53 6.43
CA GLY A 42 -18.60 -11.72 7.63
C GLY A 42 -17.51 -10.66 7.90
N ALA A 43 -16.61 -10.42 6.95
CA ALA A 43 -15.64 -9.32 7.04
C ALA A 43 -16.32 -7.99 6.69
N GLN A 44 -15.89 -6.94 7.36
CA GLN A 44 -16.16 -5.55 6.97
C GLN A 44 -15.23 -5.15 5.84
N VAL A 45 -15.67 -4.21 5.00
CA VAL A 45 -14.91 -3.74 3.84
C VAL A 45 -14.66 -2.25 3.95
N ALA A 46 -13.41 -1.85 3.86
CA ALA A 46 -12.99 -0.47 3.67
C ALA A 46 -12.37 -0.30 2.28
N ARG A 47 -12.59 0.85 1.64
CA ARG A 47 -11.96 1.19 0.37
C ARG A 47 -10.70 1.99 0.61
N SER A 48 -9.67 1.70 -0.16
CA SER A 48 -8.37 2.38 -0.10
C SER A 48 -7.70 2.41 -1.47
N VAL A 49 -6.54 3.01 -1.52
CA VAL A 49 -5.69 3.09 -2.72
C VAL A 49 -4.42 2.28 -2.47
N CYS A 50 -3.95 1.61 -3.51
CA CYS A 50 -2.70 0.85 -3.47
C CYS A 50 -1.50 1.75 -3.13
N PRO A 51 -0.66 1.40 -2.15
CA PRO A 51 0.42 2.26 -1.68
C PRO A 51 1.70 2.20 -2.52
N TYR A 52 1.73 1.47 -3.64
CA TYR A 52 3.00 1.19 -4.33
C TYR A 52 3.43 2.19 -5.38
N CYS A 53 2.50 2.77 -6.13
CA CYS A 53 2.89 3.72 -7.18
C CYS A 53 1.77 4.72 -7.51
N GLY A 54 2.11 5.76 -8.26
CA GLY A 54 1.21 6.84 -8.64
C GLY A 54 0.05 6.44 -9.56
N VAL A 55 -0.09 5.16 -9.96
CA VAL A 55 -1.26 4.68 -10.72
C VAL A 55 -2.53 4.81 -9.89
N GLY A 56 -2.46 4.58 -8.56
CA GLY A 56 -3.61 4.76 -7.69
C GLY A 56 -4.71 3.70 -7.84
N CYS A 57 -4.34 2.44 -8.03
CA CYS A 57 -5.30 1.33 -8.13
C CYS A 57 -6.16 1.24 -6.87
N GLY A 58 -7.50 1.17 -7.04
CA GLY A 58 -8.44 0.98 -5.94
C GLY A 58 -8.33 -0.40 -5.32
N GLN A 59 -8.47 -0.46 -4.00
CA GLN A 59 -8.40 -1.69 -3.21
C GLN A 59 -9.58 -1.80 -2.25
N LEU A 60 -10.10 -3.02 -2.10
CA LEU A 60 -11.04 -3.42 -1.05
C LEU A 60 -10.24 -4.08 0.08
N ILE A 61 -10.31 -3.48 1.24
CA ILE A 61 -9.63 -3.94 2.45
C ILE A 61 -10.62 -4.69 3.32
N PHE A 62 -10.51 -6.01 3.38
CA PHE A 62 -11.35 -6.88 4.21
C PHE A 62 -10.75 -7.00 5.61
N HIS A 63 -11.51 -6.64 6.62
CA HIS A 63 -11.07 -6.71 8.02
C HIS A 63 -12.16 -7.30 8.91
N LYS A 64 -11.76 -7.96 9.98
CA LYS A 64 -12.65 -8.53 11.00
C LYS A 64 -11.97 -8.49 12.36
N ASP A 65 -12.68 -8.04 13.39
CA ASP A 65 -12.17 -7.98 14.77
C ASP A 65 -10.82 -7.25 14.89
N GLY A 66 -10.67 -6.13 14.15
CA GLY A 66 -9.44 -5.34 14.13
C GLY A 66 -8.26 -5.99 13.38
N LYS A 67 -8.48 -7.12 12.72
CA LYS A 67 -7.45 -7.82 11.93
C LYS A 67 -7.73 -7.70 10.44
N LEU A 68 -6.67 -7.49 9.69
CA LEU A 68 -6.70 -7.54 8.23
C LEU A 68 -6.86 -9.00 7.76
N ILE A 69 -7.85 -9.26 6.91
CA ILE A 69 -8.16 -10.59 6.38
C ILE A 69 -7.63 -10.76 4.96
N SER A 70 -7.94 -9.80 4.08
CA SER A 70 -7.56 -9.83 2.67
C SER A 70 -7.54 -8.44 2.07
N ILE A 71 -6.84 -8.29 0.96
CA ILE A 71 -6.89 -7.10 0.11
C ILE A 71 -7.13 -7.57 -1.32
N GLU A 72 -8.17 -7.02 -1.95
CA GLU A 72 -8.55 -7.33 -3.33
C GLU A 72 -8.65 -6.02 -4.15
N GLY A 73 -8.67 -6.13 -5.47
CA GLY A 73 -8.93 -4.97 -6.32
C GLY A 73 -10.38 -4.51 -6.21
N ASP A 74 -10.59 -3.18 -6.23
CA ASP A 74 -11.92 -2.59 -6.23
C ASP A 74 -12.50 -2.54 -7.65
N PRO A 75 -13.56 -3.31 -7.97
CA PRO A 75 -14.19 -3.28 -9.29
C PRO A 75 -14.78 -1.92 -9.66
N GLU A 76 -15.15 -1.11 -8.67
CA GLU A 76 -15.71 0.22 -8.89
C GLU A 76 -14.63 1.31 -9.06
N SER A 77 -13.35 0.95 -8.93
CA SER A 77 -12.26 1.89 -9.18
C SER A 77 -12.25 2.31 -10.66
N PRO A 78 -12.34 3.61 -10.98
CA PRO A 78 -12.30 4.09 -12.36
C PRO A 78 -10.94 3.86 -13.03
N ILE A 79 -9.90 3.62 -12.25
CA ILE A 79 -8.53 3.45 -12.73
C ILE A 79 -8.20 1.99 -13.01
N SER A 80 -8.46 1.10 -12.06
CA SER A 80 -8.02 -0.30 -12.13
C SER A 80 -9.13 -1.31 -12.39
N GLN A 81 -10.40 -0.93 -12.18
CA GLN A 81 -11.58 -1.78 -12.42
C GLN A 81 -11.42 -3.20 -11.84
N GLY A 82 -10.91 -3.30 -10.62
CA GLY A 82 -10.66 -4.56 -9.93
C GLY A 82 -9.32 -5.23 -10.24
N ASN A 83 -8.57 -4.73 -11.21
CA ASN A 83 -7.26 -5.31 -11.55
C ASN A 83 -6.16 -4.78 -10.62
N LEU A 84 -5.30 -5.67 -10.17
CA LEU A 84 -4.08 -5.36 -9.42
C LEU A 84 -2.87 -6.04 -10.06
N CYS A 85 -1.77 -5.33 -10.18
CA CYS A 85 -0.50 -5.95 -10.54
C CYS A 85 0.02 -6.83 -9.37
N PRO A 86 1.03 -7.68 -9.57
CA PRO A 86 1.55 -8.54 -8.50
C PRO A 86 1.93 -7.80 -7.21
N LYS A 87 2.45 -6.57 -7.30
CA LYS A 87 2.75 -5.75 -6.12
C LYS A 87 1.48 -5.33 -5.37
N GLY A 88 0.47 -4.82 -6.10
CA GLY A 88 -0.81 -4.44 -5.51
C GLY A 88 -1.54 -5.63 -4.88
N ALA A 89 -1.51 -6.78 -5.52
CA ALA A 89 -2.06 -8.02 -4.97
C ALA A 89 -1.33 -8.49 -3.70
N ALA A 90 -0.04 -8.18 -3.57
CA ALA A 90 0.78 -8.51 -2.41
C ALA A 90 0.75 -7.45 -1.29
N SER A 91 -0.09 -6.41 -1.38
CA SER A 91 -0.14 -5.34 -0.37
C SER A 91 -0.59 -5.82 1.01
N TYR A 92 -1.33 -6.93 1.09
CA TYR A 92 -1.63 -7.60 2.35
C TYR A 92 -0.34 -7.95 3.13
N GLN A 93 0.66 -8.53 2.45
CA GLN A 93 1.93 -8.92 3.06
C GLN A 93 2.75 -7.69 3.50
N LEU A 94 2.64 -6.58 2.79
CA LEU A 94 3.30 -5.33 3.21
C LEU A 94 2.88 -4.91 4.62
N LEU A 95 1.61 -5.11 4.97
CA LEU A 95 1.07 -4.72 6.28
C LEU A 95 1.29 -5.78 7.37
N THR A 96 1.27 -7.06 7.01
CA THR A 96 1.26 -8.17 7.96
C THR A 96 2.59 -8.88 8.14
N HIS A 97 3.60 -8.53 7.34
CA HIS A 97 4.90 -9.22 7.37
C HIS A 97 5.71 -8.87 8.62
N ASP A 98 6.33 -9.87 9.24
CA ASP A 98 7.13 -9.75 10.47
C ASP A 98 8.35 -8.82 10.31
N ARG A 99 8.86 -8.66 9.08
CA ARG A 99 9.98 -7.76 8.78
C ARG A 99 9.58 -6.29 8.62
N ARG A 100 8.31 -5.95 8.83
CA ARG A 100 7.89 -4.56 8.76
C ARG A 100 8.54 -3.77 9.89
N GLU A 101 9.36 -2.79 9.51
CA GLU A 101 9.96 -1.88 10.48
C GLU A 101 8.90 -0.89 10.99
N THR A 102 8.67 -0.91 12.29
CA THR A 102 7.69 -0.04 12.97
C THR A 102 8.34 0.94 13.93
N LYS A 103 9.68 0.88 14.05
CA LYS A 103 10.45 1.71 14.97
C LYS A 103 11.58 2.41 14.24
N MET A 104 11.93 3.58 14.74
CA MET A 104 13.08 4.32 14.23
C MET A 104 14.38 3.65 14.65
N LYS A 105 15.31 3.52 13.70
CA LYS A 105 16.64 2.97 13.93
C LYS A 105 17.71 4.00 13.60
N TYR A 106 18.67 4.11 14.48
CA TYR A 106 19.84 4.97 14.31
C TYR A 106 21.12 4.14 14.36
N ARG A 107 22.04 4.44 13.45
CA ARG A 107 23.39 3.90 13.49
C ARG A 107 24.39 5.05 13.57
N ALA A 108 25.11 5.14 14.69
CA ALA A 108 26.13 6.16 14.89
C ALA A 108 27.25 6.04 13.84
N PRO A 109 27.96 7.14 13.53
CA PRO A 109 29.10 7.11 12.63
C PRO A 109 30.11 6.02 13.07
N ARG A 110 30.52 5.17 12.12
CA ARG A 110 31.44 4.02 12.31
C ARG A 110 30.91 2.90 13.21
N ALA A 111 29.69 2.96 13.74
CA ALA A 111 29.06 1.85 14.44
C ALA A 111 28.69 0.72 13.47
N LYS A 112 28.75 -0.53 13.94
CA LYS A 112 28.33 -1.71 13.18
C LYS A 112 26.86 -2.02 13.38
N GLU A 113 26.30 -1.67 14.53
CA GLU A 113 24.95 -2.03 14.96
C GLU A 113 23.97 -0.87 14.84
N TRP A 114 22.71 -1.22 14.57
CA TRP A 114 21.58 -0.32 14.62
C TRP A 114 20.96 -0.31 16.01
N THR A 115 20.62 0.87 16.51
CA THR A 115 19.97 1.06 17.80
C THR A 115 18.57 1.64 17.58
N GLU A 116 17.57 1.08 18.25
CA GLU A 116 16.22 1.66 18.26
C GLU A 116 16.22 2.95 19.07
N ILE A 117 15.56 3.99 18.54
CA ILE A 117 15.40 5.28 19.21
C ILE A 117 13.94 5.75 19.12
N PRO A 118 13.46 6.55 20.09
CA PRO A 118 12.14 7.17 19.99
C PRO A 118 12.00 8.05 18.75
N LEU A 119 10.78 8.10 18.19
CA LEU A 119 10.49 8.90 16.99
C LEU A 119 10.86 10.38 17.18
N ASP A 120 10.45 10.98 18.30
CA ASP A 120 10.71 12.40 18.58
C ASP A 120 12.20 12.70 18.57
N ARG A 121 13.00 11.87 19.24
CA ARG A 121 14.46 12.00 19.20
C ARG A 121 15.03 11.87 17.78
N ALA A 122 14.50 10.95 16.97
CA ALA A 122 14.94 10.82 15.58
C ALA A 122 14.60 12.08 14.77
N MET A 123 13.42 12.64 14.98
CA MET A 123 12.99 13.87 14.29
C MET A 123 13.82 15.07 14.71
N ASP A 124 14.13 15.23 16.00
CA ASP A 124 15.05 16.28 16.49
C ASP A 124 16.42 16.17 15.84
N MET A 125 17.00 14.97 15.79
CA MET A 125 18.29 14.73 15.14
C MET A 125 18.29 15.08 13.65
N VAL A 126 17.19 14.79 12.94
CA VAL A 126 17.02 15.17 11.52
C VAL A 126 16.89 16.67 11.38
N ALA A 127 16.07 17.32 12.21
CA ALA A 127 15.87 18.76 12.22
C ALA A 127 17.19 19.52 12.49
N ASP A 128 17.96 19.08 13.47
CA ASP A 128 19.29 19.65 13.76
C ASP A 128 20.23 19.57 12.56
N ARG A 129 20.29 18.44 11.87
CA ARG A 129 21.13 18.27 10.67
C ARG A 129 20.70 19.18 9.53
N ILE A 130 19.40 19.32 9.30
CA ILE A 130 18.85 20.22 8.30
C ILE A 130 19.20 21.67 8.67
N TRP A 131 18.94 22.04 9.92
CA TRP A 131 19.20 23.39 10.43
C TRP A 131 20.68 23.77 10.30
N GLU A 132 21.60 22.93 10.77
CA GLU A 132 23.04 23.14 10.69
C GLU A 132 23.54 23.29 9.25
N SER A 133 23.06 22.43 8.35
CA SER A 133 23.41 22.50 6.93
C SER A 133 22.88 23.78 6.29
N ARG A 134 21.62 24.12 6.55
CA ARG A 134 20.99 25.33 6.04
C ARG A 134 21.67 26.59 6.55
N LYS A 135 21.96 26.68 7.86
CA LYS A 135 22.64 27.83 8.48
C LYS A 135 23.98 28.16 7.83
N ARG A 136 24.74 27.14 7.44
CA ARG A 136 26.05 27.30 6.80
C ARG A 136 25.99 27.69 5.33
N THR A 137 24.91 27.29 4.63
CA THR A 137 24.89 27.28 3.15
C THR A 137 23.76 28.09 2.54
N PHE A 138 22.93 28.73 3.37
CA PHE A 138 21.81 29.53 2.88
C PHE A 138 22.27 30.84 2.29
N VAL A 139 21.86 31.13 1.06
CA VAL A 139 22.21 32.31 0.31
C VAL A 139 20.97 33.19 0.12
N HIS A 140 20.99 34.41 0.65
CA HIS A 140 19.88 35.35 0.52
C HIS A 140 19.84 36.04 -0.83
N LYS A 141 21.01 36.45 -1.34
CA LYS A 141 21.17 37.20 -2.60
C LYS A 141 22.27 36.59 -3.43
N ASN A 142 22.13 36.62 -4.73
CA ASN A 142 23.20 36.26 -5.66
C ASN A 142 24.20 37.41 -5.87
N GLU A 143 25.23 37.15 -6.66
CA GLU A 143 26.28 38.13 -6.98
C GLU A 143 25.73 39.40 -7.66
N LYS A 144 24.60 39.32 -8.34
CA LYS A 144 23.92 40.46 -9.00
C LYS A 144 22.95 41.20 -8.06
N GLY A 145 22.89 40.85 -6.77
CA GLY A 145 22.01 41.46 -5.77
C GLY A 145 20.55 40.98 -5.80
N ALA A 146 20.20 40.07 -6.69
CA ALA A 146 18.83 39.51 -6.74
C ALA A 146 18.58 38.55 -5.56
N THR A 147 17.42 38.68 -4.94
CA THR A 147 17.00 37.81 -3.84
C THR A 147 16.71 36.39 -4.35
N ILE A 148 17.39 35.39 -3.80
CA ILE A 148 17.28 33.97 -4.20
C ILE A 148 16.86 33.07 -3.07
N ASN A 149 17.17 33.39 -1.81
CA ASN A 149 16.71 32.67 -0.59
C ASN A 149 16.75 31.12 -0.71
N HIS A 150 17.91 30.55 -1.01
CA HIS A 150 18.04 29.12 -1.22
C HIS A 150 19.27 28.47 -0.57
N THR A 151 19.24 27.15 -0.47
CA THR A 151 20.40 26.30 -0.20
C THR A 151 20.47 25.15 -1.21
N THR A 152 21.69 24.80 -1.62
CA THR A 152 21.99 23.66 -2.49
C THR A 152 22.64 22.49 -1.75
N ALA A 153 22.88 22.63 -0.44
CA ALA A 153 23.57 21.63 0.36
C ALA A 153 22.66 20.49 0.85
N ILE A 154 21.36 20.61 0.63
CA ILE A 154 20.37 19.61 1.01
C ILE A 154 19.57 19.24 -0.23
N CYS A 155 19.35 17.94 -0.45
CA CYS A 155 18.54 17.45 -1.55
C CYS A 155 17.51 16.43 -1.06
N HIS A 156 16.40 16.35 -1.83
CA HIS A 156 15.35 15.35 -1.65
C HIS A 156 15.25 14.51 -2.91
N LEU A 157 15.34 13.18 -2.79
CA LEU A 157 15.36 12.27 -3.93
C LEU A 157 13.97 11.65 -4.25
N GLY A 158 12.97 11.93 -3.42
CA GLY A 158 11.62 11.48 -3.63
C GLY A 158 11.43 9.96 -3.58
N GLY A 159 10.36 9.51 -4.18
CA GLY A 159 10.01 8.10 -4.30
C GLY A 159 8.93 7.87 -5.34
N ALA A 160 8.87 6.67 -5.91
CA ALA A 160 7.86 6.29 -6.90
C ALA A 160 6.48 5.99 -6.26
N THR A 161 6.41 5.86 -4.94
CA THR A 161 5.21 5.50 -4.17
C THR A 161 4.54 6.67 -3.47
N LEU A 162 5.04 7.89 -3.69
CA LEU A 162 4.46 9.11 -3.14
C LEU A 162 3.19 9.50 -3.90
N ASP A 163 2.12 9.82 -3.17
CA ASP A 163 0.91 10.37 -3.75
C ASP A 163 1.02 11.89 -4.03
N ASN A 164 -0.03 12.48 -4.58
CA ASN A 164 -0.02 13.90 -4.95
C ASN A 164 0.05 14.80 -3.71
N GLU A 165 -0.63 14.44 -2.64
CA GLU A 165 -0.67 15.17 -1.38
C GLU A 165 0.69 15.17 -0.69
N GLU A 166 1.36 14.02 -0.65
CA GLU A 166 2.73 13.89 -0.13
C GLU A 166 3.71 14.73 -0.95
N ASN A 167 3.66 14.66 -2.28
CA ASN A 167 4.49 15.48 -3.16
C ASN A 167 4.25 16.98 -2.95
N TYR A 168 3.00 17.40 -2.77
CA TYR A 168 2.66 18.78 -2.46
C TYR A 168 3.26 19.23 -1.12
N LEU A 169 3.10 18.44 -0.06
CA LEU A 169 3.64 18.75 1.26
C LEU A 169 5.17 18.80 1.27
N ILE A 170 5.82 17.87 0.60
CA ILE A 170 7.27 17.85 0.43
C ILE A 170 7.75 19.15 -0.25
N ARG A 171 7.13 19.52 -1.36
CA ARG A 171 7.50 20.74 -2.06
C ARG A 171 7.24 22.00 -1.25
N LYS A 172 6.12 22.05 -0.54
CA LYS A 172 5.77 23.16 0.34
C LYS A 172 6.80 23.33 1.46
N LEU A 173 7.11 22.23 2.17
CA LEU A 173 8.08 22.27 3.26
C LEU A 173 9.50 22.55 2.76
N PHE A 174 9.99 21.78 1.80
CA PHE A 174 11.39 21.84 1.42
C PHE A 174 11.72 23.06 0.55
N THR A 175 10.89 23.39 -0.42
CA THR A 175 11.15 24.58 -1.27
C THR A 175 10.76 25.86 -0.56
N LEU A 176 9.52 26.00 -0.10
CA LEU A 176 9.04 27.25 0.48
C LEU A 176 9.56 27.46 1.90
N GLY A 177 9.51 26.43 2.75
CA GLY A 177 9.93 26.54 4.14
C GLY A 177 11.44 26.56 4.33
N LEU A 178 12.17 25.67 3.65
CA LEU A 178 13.60 25.48 3.87
C LEU A 178 14.49 26.13 2.79
N GLY A 179 13.92 26.56 1.66
CA GLY A 179 14.68 27.13 0.55
C GLY A 179 15.53 26.10 -0.22
N MET A 180 15.15 24.83 -0.17
CA MET A 180 15.83 23.79 -0.94
C MET A 180 15.41 23.82 -2.40
N VAL A 181 16.37 23.82 -3.31
CA VAL A 181 16.13 23.79 -4.76
C VAL A 181 16.33 22.42 -5.38
N CYS A 182 17.07 21.54 -4.69
CA CYS A 182 17.40 20.20 -5.17
C CYS A 182 16.31 19.19 -4.74
N ILE A 183 15.17 19.23 -5.43
CA ILE A 183 14.04 18.29 -5.22
C ILE A 183 13.78 17.53 -6.49
N SER A 184 13.79 16.22 -6.41
CA SER A 184 13.49 15.34 -7.52
C SER A 184 12.72 14.12 -7.03
N ASN A 185 11.89 13.54 -7.89
CA ASN A 185 11.28 12.24 -7.64
C ASN A 185 12.03 11.14 -8.37
N GLN A 186 12.00 9.97 -7.76
CA GLN A 186 12.56 8.76 -8.36
C GLN A 186 11.77 8.40 -9.61
N ALA A 187 12.48 7.90 -10.59
CA ALA A 187 12.01 7.24 -11.81
C ALA A 187 11.24 8.15 -12.78
N ARG A 188 10.37 9.04 -12.36
CA ARG A 188 9.53 9.88 -13.23
C ARG A 188 8.82 9.07 -14.35
N ILE A 189 8.28 7.92 -13.96
CA ILE A 189 7.57 6.99 -14.83
C ILE A 189 6.16 7.52 -15.04
#